data_7bdbeb67f68e95cfd94156bec2739522
#
_entry.id   7bdbeb67f68e95cfd94156bec2739522
#
_cell.length_a   1.000
_cell.length_b   1.000
_cell.length_c   1.000
_cell.angle_alpha   90.00
_cell.angle_beta   90.00
_cell.angle_gamma   90.00
#
_symmetry.space_group_name_H-M   'P 1'
#
loop_
_entity.id
_entity.type
_entity.pdbx_description
1 polymer ?
#
loop_
_entity_poly.entity_id
_entity_poly.type
_entity_poly.pdbx_seq_one_letter_code
_entity_poly.pdbx_strand_id
1 'polypeptide(L)'
;MSISLLLEMASSTDPDRTAIVAGDLRLTTGELSELADGGAGLVAASGAAHVAYVGAGGAMLPLLLFASARAGVPVTPLNYRLSADGLRALIARLPDPIVVVDDEYREAVGDGFRVIGSAEFLAQARNAEPAAEFPDPDSVGVVLFTSGTTSAPKAVELTHNNLTSYITGTVEFASAEPGDAALICVPPYHIAGVSAALSNLYAGRKMVYLTQFDAREWVRLVETENVTSATVVPTMLDRIVTVLDEQGATLPTLRTLAYGGSKVALPLVRKALELLPGVGFVNAYGLTETSSTIAVLTPDDHRVALGSDDASVAKRLGSVGQPVPSIEVQIRAEDGTVLGAGETGELFVRGEQVSGRYTGIGSVLDDEGWFPTKDVATLDEHGYLYIGGRSDDTIIRGGENIAPAEIEDVLVEHPHVRDCAVVGPEDPEWGQIIVAVVVPAAGTDPQPEDLRDFVRAQLRGSRTPDRVVFRDELPTNATGKVLRRDLVSELSSAAKEPA
;
A
#
# COMPACT_ATOMS: atom_id res chain seq x y z
N MET A 1 -9.93 21.16 -2.40
CA MET A 1 -8.61 21.82 -2.64
C MET A 1 -7.87 21.03 -3.72
N SER A 2 -7.08 21.71 -4.59
CA SER A 2 -6.23 20.98 -5.57
C SER A 2 -4.92 20.54 -4.93
N ILE A 3 -4.36 19.38 -5.35
CA ILE A 3 -3.04 18.92 -4.91
C ILE A 3 -1.91 19.90 -5.31
N SER A 4 -2.07 20.68 -6.40
CA SER A 4 -1.07 21.69 -6.80
C SER A 4 -0.87 22.76 -5.72
N LEU A 5 -1.92 23.08 -4.94
CA LEU A 5 -1.84 24.05 -3.85
C LEU A 5 -0.91 23.58 -2.72
N LEU A 6 -0.74 22.26 -2.51
CA LEU A 6 0.19 21.74 -1.49
C LEU A 6 1.63 22.14 -1.82
N LEU A 7 2.02 22.08 -3.11
CA LEU A 7 3.35 22.50 -3.56
C LEU A 7 3.50 24.03 -3.50
N GLU A 8 2.47 24.77 -3.88
CA GLU A 8 2.48 26.22 -3.80
C GLU A 8 2.66 26.70 -2.35
N MET A 9 1.93 26.12 -1.41
CA MET A 9 2.09 26.41 0.02
C MET A 9 3.52 26.09 0.49
N ALA A 10 4.07 24.94 0.14
CA ALA A 10 5.42 24.55 0.54
C ALA A 10 6.48 25.47 -0.05
N SER A 11 6.42 25.76 -1.36
CA SER A 11 7.41 26.62 -2.04
C SER A 11 7.30 28.09 -1.64
N SER A 12 6.12 28.60 -1.33
CA SER A 12 5.92 29.95 -0.83
C SER A 12 6.41 30.13 0.62
N THR A 13 6.40 29.04 1.41
CA THR A 13 6.81 29.08 2.82
C THR A 13 8.34 28.97 2.96
N ASP A 14 8.96 28.05 2.24
CA ASP A 14 10.41 27.82 2.30
C ASP A 14 10.92 27.28 0.94
N PRO A 15 11.18 28.16 -0.06
CA PRO A 15 11.58 27.75 -1.40
C PRO A 15 12.95 27.03 -1.44
N ASP A 16 13.82 27.32 -0.50
CA ASP A 16 15.19 26.79 -0.43
C ASP A 16 15.26 25.43 0.31
N ARG A 17 14.16 25.00 0.93
CA ARG A 17 14.11 23.72 1.65
C ARG A 17 14.27 22.55 0.68
N THR A 18 15.21 21.67 0.97
CA THR A 18 15.38 20.43 0.19
C THR A 18 14.12 19.58 0.30
N ALA A 19 13.42 19.38 -0.82
CA ALA A 19 12.23 18.57 -0.91
C ALA A 19 12.53 17.13 -1.33
N ILE A 20 13.46 16.93 -2.29
CA ILE A 20 13.72 15.64 -2.92
C ILE A 20 15.21 15.34 -2.94
N VAL A 21 15.54 14.07 -2.62
CA VAL A 21 16.84 13.43 -2.83
C VAL A 21 16.60 12.10 -3.52
N ALA A 22 17.13 11.95 -4.74
CA ALA A 22 17.02 10.73 -5.54
C ALA A 22 18.34 10.45 -6.25
N GLY A 23 19.17 9.59 -5.69
CA GLY A 23 20.55 9.42 -6.11
C GLY A 23 21.32 10.74 -5.97
N ASP A 24 21.92 11.20 -7.07
CA ASP A 24 22.66 12.48 -7.11
C ASP A 24 21.76 13.71 -7.30
N LEU A 25 20.50 13.50 -7.67
CA LEU A 25 19.54 14.60 -7.86
C LEU A 25 19.06 15.12 -6.51
N ARG A 26 19.16 16.42 -6.32
CA ARG A 26 18.59 17.15 -5.18
C ARG A 26 17.77 18.31 -5.72
N LEU A 27 16.53 18.44 -5.23
CA LEU A 27 15.63 19.53 -5.59
C LEU A 27 15.10 20.21 -4.32
N THR A 28 15.07 21.53 -4.36
CA THR A 28 14.34 22.31 -3.35
C THR A 28 12.84 22.36 -3.67
N THR A 29 12.04 22.87 -2.77
CA THR A 29 10.60 23.10 -2.98
C THR A 29 10.37 24.13 -4.10
N GLY A 30 11.20 25.17 -4.18
CA GLY A 30 11.18 26.17 -5.25
C GLY A 30 11.50 25.55 -6.60
N GLU A 31 12.62 24.81 -6.71
CA GLU A 31 13.00 24.12 -7.95
C GLU A 31 11.96 23.10 -8.41
N LEU A 32 11.35 22.36 -7.46
CA LEU A 32 10.26 21.44 -7.78
C LEU A 32 9.03 22.19 -8.32
N SER A 33 8.73 23.37 -7.76
CA SER A 33 7.61 24.19 -8.23
C SER A 33 7.84 24.74 -9.63
N GLU A 34 9.04 25.26 -9.92
CA GLU A 34 9.41 25.73 -11.25
C GLU A 34 9.37 24.61 -12.31
N LEU A 35 9.88 23.43 -11.94
CA LEU A 35 9.83 22.25 -12.79
C LEU A 35 8.39 21.77 -13.04
N ALA A 36 7.53 21.87 -12.04
CA ALA A 36 6.11 21.51 -12.19
C ALA A 36 5.37 22.49 -13.11
N ASP A 37 5.70 23.80 -13.09
CA ASP A 37 5.14 24.79 -14.00
C ASP A 37 5.56 24.54 -15.44
N GLY A 38 6.85 24.33 -15.69
CA GLY A 38 7.35 23.99 -17.01
C GLY A 38 6.84 22.62 -17.50
N GLY A 39 6.77 21.64 -16.60
CA GLY A 39 6.18 20.33 -16.89
C GLY A 39 4.70 20.42 -17.28
N ALA A 40 3.95 21.29 -16.61
CA ALA A 40 2.55 21.57 -16.97
C ALA A 40 2.47 22.18 -18.39
N GLY A 41 3.37 23.10 -18.72
CA GLY A 41 3.46 23.66 -20.08
C GLY A 41 3.72 22.59 -21.15
N LEU A 42 4.62 21.63 -20.88
CA LEU A 42 4.88 20.51 -21.79
C LEU A 42 3.65 19.62 -21.98
N VAL A 43 2.97 19.29 -20.89
CA VAL A 43 1.74 18.49 -20.94
C VAL A 43 0.66 19.21 -21.71
N ALA A 44 0.41 20.50 -21.45
CA ALA A 44 -0.57 21.32 -22.18
C ALA A 44 -0.23 21.43 -23.67
N ALA A 45 1.03 21.70 -24.00
CA ALA A 45 1.49 21.80 -25.39
C ALA A 45 1.36 20.47 -26.15
N SER A 46 1.44 19.33 -25.46
CA SER A 46 1.23 18.01 -26.05
C SER A 46 -0.22 17.76 -26.48
N GLY A 47 -1.19 18.49 -25.92
CA GLY A 47 -2.61 18.27 -26.10
C GLY A 47 -3.12 16.94 -25.50
N ALA A 48 -2.33 16.29 -24.66
CA ALA A 48 -2.71 15.02 -24.03
C ALA A 48 -3.84 15.22 -23.01
N ALA A 49 -4.76 14.27 -22.96
CA ALA A 49 -5.83 14.26 -21.98
C ALA A 49 -5.45 13.48 -20.69
N HIS A 50 -4.27 12.85 -20.66
CA HIS A 50 -3.78 12.06 -19.55
C HIS A 50 -2.25 11.97 -19.53
N VAL A 51 -1.65 11.92 -18.36
CA VAL A 51 -0.22 11.60 -18.21
C VAL A 51 -0.09 10.18 -17.68
N ALA A 52 0.59 9.30 -18.43
CA ALA A 52 0.99 7.98 -17.95
C ALA A 52 2.47 8.03 -17.52
N TYR A 53 2.80 7.44 -16.39
CA TYR A 53 4.19 7.31 -15.94
C TYR A 53 4.60 5.85 -15.82
N VAL A 54 5.70 5.49 -16.48
CA VAL A 54 6.30 4.16 -16.43
C VAL A 54 7.73 4.29 -15.93
N GLY A 55 7.91 4.10 -14.64
CA GLY A 55 9.21 4.24 -14.00
C GLY A 55 9.23 3.85 -12.53
N ALA A 56 10.41 3.80 -11.97
CA ALA A 56 10.64 3.34 -10.60
C ALA A 56 10.34 4.41 -9.51
N GLY A 57 9.90 5.59 -9.88
CA GLY A 57 9.57 6.68 -8.96
C GLY A 57 10.67 7.75 -8.88
N GLY A 58 11.24 7.95 -7.68
CA GLY A 58 12.19 9.05 -7.49
C GLY A 58 11.55 10.43 -7.64
N ALA A 59 12.28 11.38 -8.16
CA ALA A 59 11.82 12.75 -8.37
C ALA A 59 10.68 12.88 -9.39
N MET A 60 10.55 11.92 -10.31
CA MET A 60 9.55 11.98 -11.38
C MET A 60 8.13 11.86 -10.88
N LEU A 61 7.87 11.02 -9.84
CA LEU A 61 6.52 10.89 -9.32
C LEU A 61 5.97 12.22 -8.78
N PRO A 62 6.61 12.89 -7.79
CA PRO A 62 6.10 14.18 -7.30
C PRO A 62 6.07 15.25 -8.39
N LEU A 63 7.06 15.30 -9.28
CA LEU A 63 7.06 16.24 -10.40
C LEU A 63 5.81 16.06 -11.29
N LEU A 64 5.51 14.83 -11.67
CA LEU A 64 4.36 14.55 -12.56
C LEU A 64 3.01 14.72 -11.84
N LEU A 65 2.92 14.44 -10.54
CA LEU A 65 1.72 14.72 -9.76
C LEU A 65 1.35 16.21 -9.83
N PHE A 66 2.34 17.10 -9.65
CA PHE A 66 2.10 18.53 -9.65
C PHE A 66 2.01 19.12 -11.06
N ALA A 67 2.83 18.67 -12.00
CA ALA A 67 2.77 19.13 -13.39
C ALA A 67 1.42 18.76 -14.04
N SER A 68 0.95 17.54 -13.86
CA SER A 68 -0.34 17.10 -14.38
C SER A 68 -1.50 17.87 -13.74
N ALA A 69 -1.45 18.09 -12.41
CA ALA A 69 -2.44 18.89 -11.72
C ALA A 69 -2.51 20.33 -12.24
N ARG A 70 -1.35 20.97 -12.48
CA ARG A 70 -1.28 22.32 -13.06
C ARG A 70 -1.68 22.38 -14.54
N ALA A 71 -1.56 21.26 -15.26
CA ALA A 71 -2.05 21.12 -16.64
C ALA A 71 -3.55 20.77 -16.71
N GLY A 72 -4.21 20.54 -15.58
CA GLY A 72 -5.63 20.16 -15.53
C GLY A 72 -5.93 18.77 -16.04
N VAL A 73 -4.95 17.86 -16.07
CA VAL A 73 -5.12 16.46 -16.54
C VAL A 73 -4.72 15.47 -15.47
N PRO A 74 -5.35 14.26 -15.41
CA PRO A 74 -4.99 13.25 -14.43
C PRO A 74 -3.66 12.58 -14.78
N VAL A 75 -2.98 12.05 -13.75
CA VAL A 75 -1.78 11.22 -13.89
C VAL A 75 -2.04 9.80 -13.44
N THR A 76 -1.44 8.84 -14.16
CA THR A 76 -1.45 7.41 -13.81
C THR A 76 -0.04 6.87 -13.76
N PRO A 77 0.55 6.65 -12.59
CA PRO A 77 1.72 5.81 -12.45
C PRO A 77 1.35 4.35 -12.73
N LEU A 78 2.08 3.71 -13.63
CA LEU A 78 1.83 2.34 -14.07
C LEU A 78 2.84 1.36 -13.47
N ASN A 79 2.40 0.13 -13.23
CA ASN A 79 3.28 -0.91 -12.73
C ASN A 79 4.30 -1.34 -13.79
N TYR A 80 5.50 -0.83 -13.70
CA TYR A 80 6.63 -1.08 -14.60
C TYR A 80 7.13 -2.55 -14.59
N ARG A 81 6.67 -3.36 -13.63
CA ARG A 81 7.02 -4.79 -13.52
C ARG A 81 6.11 -5.71 -14.34
N LEU A 82 5.09 -5.16 -14.97
CA LEU A 82 4.22 -5.91 -15.86
C LEU A 82 4.97 -6.33 -17.13
N SER A 83 4.47 -7.39 -17.78
CA SER A 83 4.92 -7.72 -19.14
C SER A 83 4.66 -6.55 -20.09
N ALA A 84 5.42 -6.45 -21.17
CA ALA A 84 5.25 -5.39 -22.18
C ALA A 84 3.80 -5.33 -22.70
N ASP A 85 3.18 -6.48 -22.98
CA ASP A 85 1.79 -6.53 -23.45
C ASP A 85 0.80 -6.08 -22.36
N GLY A 86 1.01 -6.47 -21.10
CA GLY A 86 0.21 -6.02 -19.98
C GLY A 86 0.31 -4.52 -19.76
N LEU A 87 1.51 -3.96 -19.88
CA LEU A 87 1.77 -2.54 -19.74
C LEU A 87 1.08 -1.74 -20.85
N ARG A 88 1.27 -2.14 -22.13
CA ARG A 88 0.62 -1.52 -23.30
C ARG A 88 -0.89 -1.59 -23.22
N ALA A 89 -1.45 -2.72 -22.75
CA ALA A 89 -2.88 -2.87 -22.55
C ALA A 89 -3.45 -1.89 -21.52
N LEU A 90 -2.70 -1.57 -20.45
CA LEU A 90 -3.12 -0.55 -19.47
C LEU A 90 -2.99 0.86 -20.04
N ILE A 91 -1.91 1.18 -20.75
CA ILE A 91 -1.73 2.50 -21.40
C ILE A 91 -2.87 2.76 -22.38
N ALA A 92 -3.24 1.78 -23.19
CA ALA A 92 -4.31 1.88 -24.19
C ALA A 92 -5.71 2.13 -23.57
N ARG A 93 -5.88 1.93 -22.24
CA ARG A 93 -7.13 2.26 -21.53
C ARG A 93 -7.22 3.71 -21.10
N LEU A 94 -6.10 4.45 -21.13
CA LEU A 94 -6.07 5.86 -20.75
C LEU A 94 -6.47 6.74 -21.94
N PRO A 95 -7.23 7.82 -21.73
CA PRO A 95 -7.66 8.71 -22.80
C PRO A 95 -6.49 9.55 -23.31
N ASP A 96 -6.14 9.41 -24.59
CA ASP A 96 -5.08 10.14 -25.31
C ASP A 96 -3.84 10.49 -24.45
N PRO A 97 -3.08 9.47 -23.96
CA PRO A 97 -2.02 9.71 -22.99
C PRO A 97 -0.72 10.23 -23.64
N ILE A 98 -0.02 11.10 -22.90
CA ILE A 98 1.43 11.23 -23.03
C ILE A 98 2.10 10.30 -22.02
N VAL A 99 3.04 9.48 -22.48
CA VAL A 99 3.74 8.51 -21.64
C VAL A 99 5.12 9.04 -21.28
N VAL A 100 5.33 9.35 -20.01
CA VAL A 100 6.66 9.66 -19.47
C VAL A 100 7.27 8.35 -18.99
N VAL A 101 8.47 8.01 -19.48
CA VAL A 101 9.05 6.68 -19.25
C VAL A 101 10.52 6.77 -18.86
N ASP A 102 10.93 6.00 -17.84
CA ASP A 102 12.34 5.79 -17.54
C ASP A 102 12.98 4.91 -18.61
N ASP A 103 14.22 5.20 -18.99
CA ASP A 103 14.88 4.61 -20.17
C ASP A 103 14.87 3.08 -20.15
N GLU A 104 15.00 2.47 -19.00
CA GLU A 104 14.99 1.01 -18.83
C GLU A 104 13.66 0.33 -19.23
N TYR A 105 12.52 1.08 -19.21
CA TYR A 105 11.20 0.56 -19.57
C TYR A 105 10.71 1.00 -20.95
N ARG A 106 11.50 1.80 -21.68
CA ARG A 106 11.10 2.37 -22.96
C ARG A 106 10.75 1.31 -24.01
N GLU A 107 11.52 0.23 -24.08
CA GLU A 107 11.25 -0.89 -24.99
C GLU A 107 9.92 -1.60 -24.66
N ALA A 108 9.60 -1.75 -23.39
CA ALA A 108 8.35 -2.36 -22.95
C ALA A 108 7.13 -1.52 -23.35
N VAL A 109 7.23 -0.18 -23.34
CA VAL A 109 6.18 0.73 -23.80
C VAL A 109 6.03 0.66 -25.33
N GLY A 110 7.15 0.68 -26.09
CA GLY A 110 7.17 0.64 -27.56
C GLY A 110 6.74 1.96 -28.21
N ASP A 111 6.63 1.94 -29.55
CA ASP A 111 6.44 3.15 -30.38
C ASP A 111 4.95 3.48 -30.67
N GLY A 112 4.01 2.74 -30.07
CA GLY A 112 2.56 2.88 -30.32
C GLY A 112 1.89 4.06 -29.62
N PHE A 113 2.63 4.81 -28.79
CA PHE A 113 2.12 5.90 -27.95
C PHE A 113 2.97 7.17 -28.14
N ARG A 114 2.45 8.30 -27.65
CA ARG A 114 3.21 9.54 -27.51
C ARG A 114 4.13 9.40 -26.29
N VAL A 115 5.45 9.21 -26.53
CA VAL A 115 6.42 8.85 -25.49
C VAL A 115 7.49 9.92 -25.35
N ILE A 116 7.81 10.29 -24.11
CA ILE A 116 8.95 11.13 -23.75
C ILE A 116 9.74 10.45 -22.62
N GLY A 117 11.08 10.44 -22.70
CA GLY A 117 11.92 9.92 -21.61
C GLY A 117 11.86 10.79 -20.37
N SER A 118 11.96 10.19 -19.18
CA SER A 118 11.93 10.92 -17.89
C SER A 118 13.04 11.99 -17.82
N ALA A 119 14.26 11.65 -18.22
CA ALA A 119 15.38 12.60 -18.26
C ALA A 119 15.14 13.74 -19.27
N GLU A 120 14.56 13.43 -20.43
CA GLU A 120 14.19 14.40 -21.46
C GLU A 120 13.08 15.33 -20.96
N PHE A 121 12.02 14.78 -20.33
CA PHE A 121 10.94 15.56 -19.72
C PHE A 121 11.49 16.55 -18.69
N LEU A 122 12.36 16.09 -17.79
CA LEU A 122 12.99 16.94 -16.77
C LEU A 122 13.83 18.06 -17.38
N ALA A 123 14.61 17.75 -18.43
CA ALA A 123 15.44 18.74 -19.12
C ALA A 123 14.59 19.78 -19.87
N GLN A 124 13.52 19.35 -20.51
CA GLN A 124 12.61 20.25 -21.23
C GLN A 124 11.78 21.12 -20.29
N ALA A 125 11.32 20.56 -19.15
CA ALA A 125 10.55 21.28 -18.14
C ALA A 125 11.30 22.50 -17.57
N ARG A 126 12.64 22.44 -17.47
CA ARG A 126 13.46 23.57 -17.03
C ARG A 126 13.38 24.81 -17.94
N ASN A 127 13.01 24.64 -19.20
CA ASN A 127 13.04 25.69 -20.24
C ASN A 127 11.67 25.90 -20.88
N ALA A 128 10.65 25.16 -20.49
CA ALA A 128 9.31 25.28 -21.07
C ALA A 128 8.60 26.53 -20.55
N GLU A 129 7.73 27.09 -21.38
CA GLU A 129 6.83 28.16 -20.94
C GLU A 129 5.88 27.60 -19.86
N PRO A 130 5.76 28.27 -18.72
CA PRO A 130 4.88 27.83 -17.65
C PRO A 130 3.43 27.77 -18.09
N ALA A 131 2.72 26.71 -17.69
CA ALA A 131 1.27 26.71 -17.69
C ALA A 131 0.81 26.31 -16.28
N ALA A 132 -0.05 27.10 -15.69
CA ALA A 132 -0.62 26.78 -14.37
C ALA A 132 -2.10 27.08 -14.42
N GLU A 133 -2.89 26.00 -14.33
CA GLU A 133 -4.31 26.05 -14.06
C GLU A 133 -4.56 25.60 -12.63
N PHE A 134 -5.59 26.13 -12.01
CA PHE A 134 -6.10 25.59 -10.74
C PHE A 134 -7.29 24.69 -11.09
N PRO A 135 -7.09 23.37 -11.14
CA PRO A 135 -8.17 22.47 -11.51
C PRO A 135 -9.27 22.49 -10.44
N ASP A 136 -10.49 22.15 -10.88
CA ASP A 136 -11.61 21.92 -9.99
C ASP A 136 -11.19 20.85 -8.95
N PRO A 137 -11.36 21.09 -7.64
CA PRO A 137 -11.06 20.11 -6.60
C PRO A 137 -11.75 18.76 -6.78
N ASP A 138 -12.89 18.72 -7.42
CA ASP A 138 -13.68 17.52 -7.67
C ASP A 138 -13.30 16.82 -9.00
N SER A 139 -12.40 17.43 -9.80
CA SER A 139 -11.83 16.75 -10.96
C SER A 139 -10.85 15.65 -10.54
N VAL A 140 -10.70 14.64 -11.40
CA VAL A 140 -9.77 13.51 -11.17
C VAL A 140 -8.33 14.00 -11.30
N GLY A 141 -7.55 13.85 -10.23
CA GLY A 141 -6.12 14.19 -10.24
C GLY A 141 -5.22 12.97 -10.47
N VAL A 142 -5.59 11.81 -9.94
CA VAL A 142 -4.80 10.57 -10.04
C VAL A 142 -5.71 9.40 -10.35
N VAL A 143 -5.26 8.53 -11.25
CA VAL A 143 -5.92 7.23 -11.51
C VAL A 143 -4.94 6.12 -11.18
N LEU A 144 -5.34 5.15 -10.35
CA LEU A 144 -4.51 4.01 -9.98
C LEU A 144 -5.17 2.70 -10.37
N PHE A 145 -4.40 1.82 -11.02
CA PHE A 145 -4.87 0.47 -11.33
C PHE A 145 -4.66 -0.45 -10.14
N THR A 146 -5.75 -1.08 -9.68
CA THR A 146 -5.72 -2.09 -8.62
C THR A 146 -5.93 -3.47 -9.19
N SER A 147 -5.21 -4.48 -8.68
CA SER A 147 -5.44 -5.88 -9.00
C SER A 147 -6.75 -6.32 -8.34
N GLY A 148 -7.84 -6.33 -9.11
CA GLY A 148 -9.13 -6.88 -8.67
C GLY A 148 -9.08 -8.41 -8.58
N THR A 149 -10.01 -8.97 -7.80
CA THR A 149 -10.24 -10.43 -7.73
C THR A 149 -10.84 -10.99 -9.03
N THR A 150 -11.34 -10.12 -9.93
CA THR A 150 -11.96 -10.47 -11.23
C THR A 150 -11.11 -9.94 -12.38
N SER A 151 -10.72 -10.78 -13.29
CA SER A 151 -10.03 -10.70 -14.59
C SER A 151 -9.18 -9.46 -14.97
N ALA A 152 -9.68 -8.23 -14.97
CA ALA A 152 -8.94 -7.05 -15.41
C ALA A 152 -8.72 -6.05 -14.25
N PRO A 153 -7.53 -5.39 -14.17
CA PRO A 153 -7.29 -4.36 -13.16
C PRO A 153 -8.36 -3.25 -13.22
N LYS A 154 -8.89 -2.86 -12.05
CA LYS A 154 -9.82 -1.74 -11.93
C LYS A 154 -9.03 -0.43 -11.85
N ALA A 155 -9.50 0.61 -12.53
CA ALA A 155 -8.91 1.94 -12.48
C ALA A 155 -9.68 2.79 -11.45
N VAL A 156 -9.09 3.03 -10.31
CA VAL A 156 -9.63 3.86 -9.21
C VAL A 156 -9.37 5.32 -9.55
N GLU A 157 -10.42 6.13 -9.57
CA GLU A 157 -10.33 7.59 -9.79
C GLU A 157 -10.25 8.30 -8.44
N LEU A 158 -9.19 9.07 -8.24
CA LEU A 158 -8.98 9.89 -7.05
C LEU A 158 -9.05 11.37 -7.45
N THR A 159 -10.02 12.09 -6.90
CA THR A 159 -10.13 13.52 -7.12
C THR A 159 -9.05 14.28 -6.33
N HIS A 160 -8.79 15.52 -6.73
CA HIS A 160 -7.92 16.39 -5.93
C HIS A 160 -8.44 16.50 -4.49
N ASN A 161 -9.77 16.62 -4.33
CA ASN A 161 -10.38 16.73 -3.01
C ASN A 161 -10.19 15.49 -2.16
N ASN A 162 -10.36 14.28 -2.72
CA ASN A 162 -10.09 13.04 -1.98
C ASN A 162 -8.65 13.01 -1.43
N LEU A 163 -7.66 13.31 -2.28
CA LEU A 163 -6.24 13.29 -1.89
C LEU A 163 -5.92 14.36 -0.86
N THR A 164 -6.40 15.60 -1.07
CA THR A 164 -6.11 16.69 -0.14
C THR A 164 -6.83 16.56 1.20
N SER A 165 -8.05 15.99 1.22
CA SER A 165 -8.78 15.72 2.47
C SER A 165 -8.03 14.68 3.31
N TYR A 166 -7.46 13.64 2.69
CA TYR A 166 -6.56 12.71 3.38
C TYR A 166 -5.35 13.44 3.98
N ILE A 167 -4.64 14.25 3.18
CA ILE A 167 -3.43 14.94 3.62
C ILE A 167 -3.73 15.90 4.77
N THR A 168 -4.69 16.80 4.61
CA THR A 168 -5.01 17.81 5.63
C THR A 168 -5.70 17.24 6.87
N GLY A 169 -6.35 16.09 6.74
CA GLY A 169 -6.96 15.37 7.86
C GLY A 169 -5.97 14.55 8.71
N THR A 170 -4.77 14.27 8.18
CA THR A 170 -3.79 13.39 8.84
C THR A 170 -2.43 14.03 9.10
N VAL A 171 -2.11 15.12 8.43
CA VAL A 171 -0.81 15.80 8.52
C VAL A 171 -1.01 17.30 8.76
N GLU A 172 -0.27 17.86 9.69
CA GLU A 172 -0.21 19.30 9.92
C GLU A 172 0.80 19.95 8.96
N PHE A 173 0.42 21.08 8.37
CA PHE A 173 1.25 21.82 7.42
C PHE A 173 2.55 22.30 8.07
N ALA A 174 3.69 22.11 7.37
CA ALA A 174 5.02 22.53 7.80
C ALA A 174 5.40 22.05 9.22
N SER A 175 4.83 20.93 9.67
CA SER A 175 5.05 20.37 11.01
C SER A 175 6.41 19.70 11.19
N ALA A 176 7.15 19.47 10.11
CA ALA A 176 8.46 18.82 10.19
C ALA A 176 9.56 19.79 10.59
N GLU A 177 10.46 19.32 11.45
CA GLU A 177 11.69 20.05 11.79
C GLU A 177 12.60 20.19 10.55
N PRO A 178 13.49 21.19 10.50
CA PRO A 178 14.35 21.43 9.33
C PRO A 178 15.23 20.24 8.91
N GLY A 179 15.57 19.35 9.84
CA GLY A 179 16.37 18.15 9.59
C GLY A 179 15.56 16.89 9.29
N ASP A 180 14.22 16.95 9.32
CA ASP A 180 13.40 15.76 9.14
C ASP A 180 13.42 15.27 7.71
N ALA A 181 13.63 13.96 7.57
CA ALA A 181 13.69 13.27 6.30
C ALA A 181 12.84 11.99 6.31
N ALA A 182 12.16 11.74 5.21
CA ALA A 182 11.35 10.53 4.99
C ALA A 182 12.00 9.66 3.91
N LEU A 183 12.24 8.38 4.19
CA LEU A 183 12.70 7.42 3.20
C LEU A 183 11.51 6.76 2.51
N ILE A 184 11.42 6.95 1.20
CA ILE A 184 10.35 6.45 0.35
C ILE A 184 10.90 5.33 -0.54
N CYS A 185 10.44 4.10 -0.28
CA CYS A 185 10.81 2.90 -1.04
C CYS A 185 9.59 2.14 -1.59
N VAL A 186 8.38 2.67 -1.36
CA VAL A 186 7.15 2.08 -1.88
C VAL A 186 6.97 2.42 -3.36
N PRO A 187 6.44 1.49 -4.19
CA PRO A 187 6.31 1.73 -5.63
C PRO A 187 5.36 2.91 -5.96
N PRO A 188 5.67 3.70 -7.03
CA PRO A 188 4.90 4.89 -7.41
C PRO A 188 3.46 4.59 -7.84
N TYR A 189 3.20 3.39 -8.36
CA TYR A 189 1.89 2.97 -8.85
C TYR A 189 0.93 2.46 -7.76
N HIS A 190 1.34 2.54 -6.49
CA HIS A 190 0.47 2.31 -5.33
C HIS A 190 0.11 3.62 -4.64
N ILE A 191 -1.07 3.64 -4.04
CA ILE A 191 -1.53 4.82 -3.29
C ILE A 191 -0.53 5.27 -2.21
N ALA A 192 0.19 4.33 -1.60
CA ALA A 192 1.23 4.64 -0.62
C ALA A 192 2.36 5.50 -1.20
N GLY A 193 2.73 5.32 -2.48
CA GLY A 193 3.73 6.16 -3.15
C GLY A 193 3.22 7.58 -3.41
N VAL A 194 1.97 7.70 -3.88
CA VAL A 194 1.32 8.99 -4.10
C VAL A 194 1.12 9.75 -2.79
N SER A 195 0.54 9.09 -1.79
CA SER A 195 0.28 9.70 -0.49
C SER A 195 1.57 10.08 0.24
N ALA A 196 2.64 9.26 0.14
CA ALA A 196 3.94 9.60 0.72
C ALA A 196 4.54 10.86 0.08
N ALA A 197 4.46 11.02 -1.25
CA ALA A 197 4.94 12.23 -1.92
C ALA A 197 4.18 13.48 -1.45
N LEU A 198 2.85 13.41 -1.39
CA LEU A 198 2.00 14.55 -1.01
C LEU A 198 2.13 14.89 0.49
N SER A 199 2.06 13.90 1.38
CA SER A 199 2.09 14.12 2.83
C SER A 199 3.44 14.60 3.34
N ASN A 200 4.55 14.07 2.81
CA ASN A 200 5.88 14.51 3.23
C ASN A 200 6.22 15.90 2.70
N LEU A 201 5.80 16.25 1.48
CA LEU A 201 5.92 17.61 0.98
C LEU A 201 5.12 18.60 1.84
N TYR A 202 3.86 18.26 2.14
CA TYR A 202 2.98 19.12 2.95
C TYR A 202 3.51 19.32 4.37
N ALA A 203 4.06 18.27 4.99
CA ALA A 203 4.73 18.36 6.28
C ALA A 203 6.06 19.13 6.22
N GLY A 204 6.66 19.31 5.04
CA GLY A 204 7.97 19.91 4.85
C GLY A 204 9.13 18.95 5.11
N ARG A 205 8.97 17.62 4.99
CA ARG A 205 10.06 16.65 5.12
C ARG A 205 10.85 16.52 3.83
N LYS A 206 12.17 16.39 3.95
CA LYS A 206 13.03 15.96 2.83
C LYS A 206 12.65 14.54 2.43
N MET A 207 12.27 14.31 1.19
CA MET A 207 11.94 12.99 0.64
C MET A 207 13.19 12.34 0.05
N VAL A 208 13.67 11.26 0.64
CA VAL A 208 14.77 10.44 0.15
C VAL A 208 14.20 9.23 -0.55
N TYR A 209 14.51 9.06 -1.83
CA TYR A 209 13.96 7.96 -2.63
C TYR A 209 14.93 6.80 -2.79
N LEU A 210 14.46 5.61 -2.47
CA LEU A 210 15.09 4.33 -2.81
C LEU A 210 14.19 3.63 -3.84
N THR A 211 14.51 3.79 -5.12
CA THR A 211 13.66 3.35 -6.24
C THR A 211 13.60 1.83 -6.41
N GLN A 212 14.69 1.13 -6.04
CA GLN A 212 14.73 -0.33 -5.98
C GLN A 212 15.08 -0.74 -4.56
N PHE A 213 14.16 -1.43 -3.88
CA PHE A 213 14.35 -1.80 -2.49
C PHE A 213 15.47 -2.85 -2.34
N ASP A 214 16.48 -2.47 -1.57
CA ASP A 214 17.49 -3.35 -0.97
C ASP A 214 17.61 -2.99 0.51
N ALA A 215 17.57 -3.97 1.40
CA ALA A 215 17.52 -3.72 2.84
C ALA A 215 18.83 -3.13 3.39
N ARG A 216 19.99 -3.49 2.84
CA ARG A 216 21.30 -2.94 3.25
C ARG A 216 21.44 -1.49 2.79
N GLU A 217 21.01 -1.20 1.58
CA GLU A 217 20.98 0.15 1.04
C GLU A 217 19.97 1.04 1.79
N TRP A 218 18.82 0.47 2.19
CA TRP A 218 17.85 1.15 3.03
C TRP A 218 18.48 1.59 4.37
N VAL A 219 19.17 0.68 5.08
CA VAL A 219 19.90 0.99 6.33
C VAL A 219 20.94 2.05 6.08
N ARG A 220 21.75 1.94 5.02
CA ARG A 220 22.77 2.94 4.65
C ARG A 220 22.16 4.33 4.42
N LEU A 221 21.04 4.42 3.70
CA LEU A 221 20.36 5.69 3.44
C LEU A 221 19.77 6.31 4.70
N VAL A 222 19.25 5.49 5.64
CA VAL A 222 18.79 6.00 6.95
C VAL A 222 19.92 6.74 7.66
N GLU A 223 21.12 6.18 7.66
CA GLU A 223 22.28 6.78 8.31
C GLU A 223 22.81 8.00 7.54
N THR A 224 23.04 7.86 6.23
CA THR A 224 23.74 8.89 5.44
C THR A 224 22.87 10.11 5.13
N GLU A 225 21.56 9.95 5.00
CA GLU A 225 20.63 11.05 4.76
C GLU A 225 19.91 11.53 6.04
N ASN A 226 20.28 10.97 7.21
CA ASN A 226 19.68 11.28 8.51
C ASN A 226 18.16 11.13 8.48
N VAL A 227 17.67 9.99 7.96
CA VAL A 227 16.24 9.71 7.84
C VAL A 227 15.60 9.61 9.22
N THR A 228 14.51 10.33 9.41
CA THR A 228 13.76 10.35 10.67
C THR A 228 12.46 9.54 10.61
N SER A 229 11.94 9.31 9.39
CA SER A 229 10.72 8.52 9.18
C SER A 229 10.81 7.66 7.92
N ALA A 230 10.15 6.50 7.93
CA ALA A 230 10.04 5.64 6.75
C ALA A 230 8.70 4.90 6.73
N THR A 231 8.30 4.47 5.53
CA THR A 231 7.13 3.60 5.33
C THR A 231 7.56 2.36 4.56
N VAL A 232 7.20 1.20 5.09
CA VAL A 232 7.58 -0.10 4.52
C VAL A 232 6.37 -1.03 4.40
N VAL A 233 6.45 -2.01 3.51
CA VAL A 233 5.51 -3.12 3.48
C VAL A 233 6.07 -4.31 4.27
N PRO A 234 5.25 -5.31 4.66
CA PRO A 234 5.69 -6.41 5.52
C PRO A 234 6.95 -7.13 5.05
N THR A 235 7.07 -7.42 3.75
CA THR A 235 8.24 -8.08 3.17
C THR A 235 9.51 -7.22 3.22
N MET A 236 9.38 -5.91 3.18
CA MET A 236 10.50 -4.98 3.37
C MET A 236 10.90 -4.95 4.85
N LEU A 237 9.93 -4.89 5.76
CA LEU A 237 10.16 -4.94 7.20
C LEU A 237 10.92 -6.20 7.61
N ASP A 238 10.51 -7.38 7.12
CA ASP A 238 11.18 -8.65 7.39
C ASP A 238 12.65 -8.64 6.96
N ARG A 239 12.94 -8.14 5.75
CA ARG A 239 14.31 -8.03 5.24
C ARG A 239 15.16 -7.01 6.00
N ILE A 240 14.56 -5.90 6.43
CA ILE A 240 15.24 -4.88 7.26
C ILE A 240 15.56 -5.48 8.63
N VAL A 241 14.60 -6.12 9.29
CA VAL A 241 14.78 -6.81 10.58
C VAL A 241 15.90 -7.84 10.51
N THR A 242 15.94 -8.62 9.44
CA THR A 242 17.02 -9.59 9.20
C THR A 242 18.40 -8.92 9.12
N VAL A 243 18.53 -7.84 8.34
CA VAL A 243 19.80 -7.09 8.21
C VAL A 243 20.22 -6.47 9.54
N LEU A 244 19.28 -5.88 10.29
CA LEU A 244 19.58 -5.29 11.59
C LEU A 244 20.04 -6.32 12.62
N ASP A 245 19.38 -7.49 12.65
CA ASP A 245 19.75 -8.60 13.55
C ASP A 245 21.14 -9.16 13.22
N GLU A 246 21.45 -9.35 11.93
CA GLU A 246 22.76 -9.83 11.45
C GLU A 246 23.91 -8.84 11.78
N GLN A 247 23.66 -7.55 11.65
CA GLN A 247 24.70 -6.52 11.75
C GLN A 247 24.83 -5.93 13.15
N GLY A 248 23.84 -6.16 14.02
CA GLY A 248 23.73 -5.43 15.30
C GLY A 248 23.62 -3.91 15.11
N ALA A 249 23.08 -3.50 13.96
CA ALA A 249 22.99 -2.09 13.58
C ALA A 249 21.89 -1.37 14.37
N THR A 250 22.15 -0.12 14.70
CA THR A 250 21.16 0.80 15.32
C THR A 250 20.86 1.94 14.37
N LEU A 251 19.63 2.47 14.45
CA LEU A 251 19.18 3.55 13.59
C LEU A 251 18.83 4.79 14.44
N PRO A 252 19.83 5.51 14.97
CA PRO A 252 19.63 6.54 15.98
C PRO A 252 18.84 7.77 15.46
N THR A 253 18.81 8.01 14.16
CA THR A 253 18.05 9.10 13.56
C THR A 253 16.61 8.74 13.30
N LEU A 254 16.30 7.45 13.14
CA LEU A 254 14.94 6.99 12.81
C LEU A 254 14.03 7.13 14.04
N ARG A 255 12.97 7.91 13.93
CA ARG A 255 12.00 8.17 14.99
C ARG A 255 10.69 7.43 14.76
N THR A 256 10.30 7.25 13.48
CA THR A 256 9.02 6.62 13.12
C THR A 256 9.19 5.65 11.97
N LEU A 257 8.62 4.46 12.10
CA LEU A 257 8.53 3.46 11.05
C LEU A 257 7.08 3.02 10.87
N ALA A 258 6.48 3.48 9.77
CA ALA A 258 5.15 3.04 9.37
C ALA A 258 5.23 1.74 8.57
N TYR A 259 4.29 0.84 8.80
CA TYR A 259 4.14 -0.38 8.03
C TYR A 259 2.66 -0.61 7.69
N GLY A 260 2.39 -1.30 6.58
CA GLY A 260 1.02 -1.55 6.13
C GLY A 260 0.96 -2.09 4.70
N GLY A 261 -0.22 -1.99 4.08
CA GLY A 261 -0.47 -2.47 2.72
C GLY A 261 -0.83 -3.96 2.63
N SER A 262 -0.45 -4.77 3.60
CA SER A 262 -0.91 -6.14 3.82
C SER A 262 -0.75 -6.53 5.30
N LYS A 263 -1.32 -7.67 5.69
CA LYS A 263 -1.23 -8.16 7.07
C LYS A 263 0.22 -8.47 7.43
N VAL A 264 0.64 -8.09 8.62
CA VAL A 264 1.98 -8.37 9.19
C VAL A 264 1.85 -9.44 10.25
N ALA A 265 2.72 -10.45 10.19
CA ALA A 265 2.79 -11.48 11.23
C ALA A 265 3.23 -10.87 12.58
N LEU A 266 2.51 -11.18 13.66
CA LEU A 266 2.82 -10.65 14.99
C LEU A 266 4.25 -10.93 15.47
N PRO A 267 4.85 -12.11 15.23
CA PRO A 267 6.24 -12.37 15.57
C PRO A 267 7.21 -11.36 14.93
N LEU A 268 6.98 -10.97 13.67
CA LEU A 268 7.80 -9.97 12.99
C LEU A 268 7.66 -8.58 13.64
N VAL A 269 6.44 -8.17 13.97
CA VAL A 269 6.19 -6.90 14.67
C VAL A 269 6.91 -6.87 16.02
N ARG A 270 6.80 -7.94 16.82
CA ARG A 270 7.50 -8.08 18.11
C ARG A 270 9.02 -7.97 17.96
N LYS A 271 9.58 -8.72 17.01
CA LYS A 271 11.03 -8.70 16.73
C LYS A 271 11.51 -7.31 16.30
N ALA A 272 10.74 -6.61 15.46
CA ALA A 272 11.06 -5.25 15.04
C ALA A 272 11.05 -4.26 16.21
N LEU A 273 10.04 -4.35 17.08
CA LEU A 273 9.94 -3.53 18.30
C LEU A 273 11.10 -3.79 19.28
N GLU A 274 11.56 -5.03 19.42
CA GLU A 274 12.70 -5.40 20.24
C GLU A 274 14.03 -4.85 19.69
N LEU A 275 14.23 -4.92 18.37
CA LEU A 275 15.47 -4.43 17.72
C LEU A 275 15.54 -2.90 17.66
N LEU A 276 14.39 -2.23 17.59
CA LEU A 276 14.28 -0.77 17.44
C LEU A 276 13.44 -0.15 18.56
N PRO A 277 13.83 -0.29 19.84
CA PRO A 277 13.00 0.14 20.99
C PRO A 277 12.78 1.66 21.05
N GLY A 278 13.64 2.45 20.41
CA GLY A 278 13.53 3.91 20.33
C GLY A 278 12.64 4.41 19.16
N VAL A 279 12.21 3.52 18.28
CA VAL A 279 11.42 3.88 17.10
C VAL A 279 9.92 3.74 17.40
N GLY A 280 9.14 4.74 17.02
CA GLY A 280 7.69 4.70 17.06
C GLY A 280 7.14 3.93 15.87
N PHE A 281 6.57 2.75 16.10
CA PHE A 281 5.92 1.97 15.04
C PHE A 281 4.50 2.44 14.79
N VAL A 282 4.10 2.46 13.53
CA VAL A 282 2.76 2.85 13.09
C VAL A 282 2.24 1.78 12.14
N ASN A 283 1.14 1.09 12.49
CA ASN A 283 0.41 0.27 11.52
C ASN A 283 -0.60 1.16 10.80
N ALA A 284 -0.51 1.24 9.47
CA ALA A 284 -1.38 2.07 8.64
C ALA A 284 -2.23 1.17 7.73
N TYR A 285 -3.53 1.13 7.97
CA TYR A 285 -4.50 0.38 7.17
C TYR A 285 -5.32 1.32 6.30
N GLY A 286 -5.50 0.93 5.04
CA GLY A 286 -6.33 1.64 4.07
C GLY A 286 -6.24 1.01 2.68
N LEU A 287 -6.97 1.59 1.74
CA LEU A 287 -7.13 1.10 0.38
C LEU A 287 -6.81 2.22 -0.62
N THR A 288 -6.67 1.85 -1.89
CA THR A 288 -6.55 2.83 -2.97
C THR A 288 -7.79 3.70 -3.03
N GLU A 289 -8.96 3.11 -2.90
CA GLU A 289 -10.28 3.73 -2.93
C GLU A 289 -10.52 4.74 -1.78
N THR A 290 -9.70 4.68 -0.73
CA THR A 290 -9.78 5.59 0.42
C THR A 290 -8.64 6.62 0.46
N SER A 291 -7.97 6.85 -0.66
CA SER A 291 -6.83 7.78 -0.80
C SER A 291 -5.67 7.52 0.15
N SER A 292 -5.56 6.37 0.75
CA SER A 292 -4.57 5.81 1.64
C SER A 292 -5.17 5.40 3.00
N THR A 293 -4.62 5.88 4.11
CA THR A 293 -4.86 5.39 5.47
C THR A 293 -6.22 5.81 6.03
N ILE A 294 -6.95 4.85 6.58
CA ILE A 294 -8.25 5.07 7.24
C ILE A 294 -8.25 4.65 8.71
N ALA A 295 -7.30 3.80 9.10
CA ALA A 295 -7.11 3.44 10.51
C ALA A 295 -5.62 3.34 10.85
N VAL A 296 -5.27 3.66 12.09
CA VAL A 296 -3.90 3.72 12.57
C VAL A 296 -3.77 3.08 13.95
N LEU A 297 -2.86 2.11 14.08
CA LEU A 297 -2.34 1.71 15.38
C LEU A 297 -1.11 2.58 15.70
N THR A 298 -1.22 3.38 16.73
CA THR A 298 -0.22 4.39 17.06
C THR A 298 1.04 3.81 17.72
N PRO A 299 2.17 4.57 17.81
CA PRO A 299 3.34 4.13 18.57
C PRO A 299 3.03 3.83 20.04
N ASP A 300 2.13 4.58 20.67
CA ASP A 300 1.72 4.35 22.06
C ASP A 300 0.92 3.06 22.20
N ASP A 301 0.00 2.79 21.26
CA ASP A 301 -0.74 1.53 21.24
C ASP A 301 0.18 0.31 21.13
N HIS A 302 1.22 0.39 20.28
CA HIS A 302 2.21 -0.68 20.16
C HIS A 302 2.94 -0.94 21.49
N ARG A 303 3.40 0.13 22.15
CA ARG A 303 4.10 0.01 23.44
C ARG A 303 3.21 -0.53 24.53
N VAL A 304 1.99 -0.01 24.63
CA VAL A 304 1.00 -0.46 25.61
C VAL A 304 0.61 -1.91 25.39
N ALA A 305 0.33 -2.30 24.15
CA ALA A 305 -0.04 -3.67 23.83
C ALA A 305 1.10 -4.67 24.04
N LEU A 306 2.35 -4.30 23.71
CA LEU A 306 3.52 -5.15 23.91
C LEU A 306 3.83 -5.38 25.39
N GLY A 307 3.65 -4.35 26.23
CA GLY A 307 3.98 -4.40 27.67
C GLY A 307 2.84 -4.84 28.59
N SER A 308 1.66 -5.20 28.07
CA SER A 308 0.50 -5.53 28.88
C SER A 308 0.37 -7.02 29.17
N ASP A 309 0.10 -7.33 30.44
CA ASP A 309 -0.31 -8.69 30.87
C ASP A 309 -1.81 -8.95 30.65
N ASP A 310 -2.59 -7.92 30.36
CA ASP A 310 -4.00 -8.04 30.01
C ASP A 310 -4.16 -8.50 28.56
N ALA A 311 -4.72 -9.68 28.36
CA ALA A 311 -4.89 -10.29 27.04
C ALA A 311 -5.72 -9.41 26.08
N SER A 312 -6.71 -8.66 26.60
CA SER A 312 -7.53 -7.76 25.78
C SER A 312 -6.76 -6.57 25.25
N VAL A 313 -5.80 -6.06 26.04
CA VAL A 313 -4.89 -4.97 25.63
C VAL A 313 -3.78 -5.50 24.72
N ALA A 314 -3.16 -6.63 25.08
CA ALA A 314 -2.11 -7.27 24.28
C ALA A 314 -2.60 -7.63 22.86
N LYS A 315 -3.86 -8.03 22.72
CA LYS A 315 -4.52 -8.35 21.44
C LYS A 315 -4.50 -7.16 20.47
N ARG A 316 -4.46 -5.90 20.95
CA ARG A 316 -4.45 -4.70 20.10
C ARG A 316 -3.26 -4.65 19.14
N LEU A 317 -2.15 -5.31 19.47
CA LEU A 317 -1.00 -5.42 18.59
C LEU A 317 -1.34 -6.10 17.24
N GLY A 318 -2.38 -6.93 17.19
CA GLY A 318 -2.92 -7.55 15.98
C GLY A 318 -4.02 -6.75 15.29
N SER A 319 -4.39 -5.58 15.81
CA SER A 319 -5.35 -4.67 15.19
C SER A 319 -4.69 -3.76 14.16
N VAL A 320 -5.50 -3.10 13.34
CA VAL A 320 -5.06 -1.97 12.51
C VAL A 320 -5.28 -0.62 13.20
N GLY A 321 -5.56 -0.66 14.51
CA GLY A 321 -5.77 0.51 15.34
C GLY A 321 -7.18 1.10 15.24
N GLN A 322 -7.28 2.40 15.43
CA GLN A 322 -8.54 3.13 15.43
C GLN A 322 -8.70 3.94 14.13
N PRO A 323 -9.94 4.17 13.67
CA PRO A 323 -10.20 5.04 12.52
C PRO A 323 -9.62 6.44 12.73
N VAL A 324 -9.06 7.02 11.66
CA VAL A 324 -8.61 8.43 11.69
C VAL A 324 -9.83 9.36 11.83
N PRO A 325 -9.67 10.56 12.42
CA PRO A 325 -10.81 11.43 12.74
C PRO A 325 -11.72 11.82 11.57
N SER A 326 -11.19 11.78 10.33
CA SER A 326 -11.92 12.11 9.10
C SER A 326 -12.74 10.95 8.53
N ILE A 327 -12.68 9.76 9.16
CA ILE A 327 -13.32 8.53 8.67
C ILE A 327 -14.34 8.01 9.67
N GLU A 328 -15.53 7.74 9.15
CA GLU A 328 -16.56 6.95 9.81
C GLU A 328 -16.48 5.49 9.37
N VAL A 329 -16.69 4.57 10.30
CA VAL A 329 -16.69 3.12 10.02
C VAL A 329 -17.97 2.47 10.52
N GLN A 330 -18.44 1.46 9.79
CA GLN A 330 -19.51 0.54 10.20
C GLN A 330 -19.11 -0.88 9.88
N ILE A 331 -19.48 -1.80 10.75
CA ILE A 331 -19.45 -3.24 10.45
C ILE A 331 -20.88 -3.63 10.11
N ARG A 332 -21.10 -4.25 8.93
CA ARG A 332 -22.45 -4.64 8.47
C ARG A 332 -22.53 -6.14 8.22
N ALA A 333 -23.66 -6.73 8.58
CA ALA A 333 -24.03 -8.09 8.19
C ALA A 333 -24.38 -8.16 6.69
N GLU A 334 -24.56 -9.37 6.16
CA GLU A 334 -24.92 -9.59 4.74
C GLU A 334 -26.25 -8.93 4.35
N ASP A 335 -27.20 -8.81 5.29
CA ASP A 335 -28.49 -8.15 5.08
C ASP A 335 -28.42 -6.60 5.19
N GLY A 336 -27.23 -6.03 5.42
CA GLY A 336 -27.00 -4.60 5.57
C GLY A 336 -27.19 -4.08 7.00
N THR A 337 -27.58 -4.93 7.97
CA THR A 337 -27.72 -4.53 9.37
C THR A 337 -26.38 -4.09 9.96
N VAL A 338 -26.33 -2.91 10.60
CA VAL A 338 -25.15 -2.44 11.32
C VAL A 338 -24.99 -3.25 12.60
N LEU A 339 -23.81 -3.85 12.75
CA LEU A 339 -23.45 -4.71 13.88
C LEU A 339 -22.85 -3.92 15.03
N GLY A 340 -22.95 -4.49 16.24
CA GLY A 340 -22.39 -3.94 17.47
C GLY A 340 -20.91 -4.28 17.67
N ALA A 341 -20.33 -3.75 18.75
CA ALA A 341 -18.95 -4.04 19.12
C ALA A 341 -18.75 -5.55 19.38
N GLY A 342 -17.64 -6.08 18.85
CA GLY A 342 -17.27 -7.49 18.96
C GLY A 342 -17.94 -8.41 17.93
N GLU A 343 -18.88 -7.92 17.13
CA GLU A 343 -19.49 -8.67 16.04
C GLU A 343 -18.69 -8.54 14.76
N THR A 344 -18.66 -9.61 13.95
CA THR A 344 -17.89 -9.68 12.71
C THR A 344 -18.78 -9.51 11.49
N GLY A 345 -18.40 -8.64 10.56
CA GLY A 345 -19.12 -8.40 9.32
C GLY A 345 -18.23 -7.70 8.27
N GLU A 346 -18.83 -7.21 7.20
CA GLU A 346 -18.12 -6.42 6.18
C GLU A 346 -17.88 -4.99 6.69
N LEU A 347 -16.67 -4.49 6.49
CA LEU A 347 -16.29 -3.11 6.82
C LEU A 347 -16.80 -2.15 5.75
N PHE A 348 -17.57 -1.16 6.18
CA PHE A 348 -17.97 -0.01 5.40
C PHE A 348 -17.31 1.25 5.94
N VAL A 349 -16.90 2.14 5.05
CA VAL A 349 -16.22 3.38 5.42
C VAL A 349 -16.81 4.58 4.68
N ARG A 350 -16.80 5.74 5.34
CA ARG A 350 -17.28 7.01 4.79
C ARG A 350 -16.37 8.16 5.21
N GLY A 351 -16.16 9.13 4.32
CA GLY A 351 -15.38 10.34 4.56
C GLY A 351 -14.98 11.01 3.24
N GLU A 352 -14.58 12.27 3.30
CA GLU A 352 -14.22 13.05 2.09
C GLU A 352 -13.03 12.46 1.30
N GLN A 353 -12.13 11.77 1.97
CA GLN A 353 -11.00 11.07 1.32
C GLN A 353 -11.43 9.79 0.59
N VAL A 354 -12.66 9.30 0.79
CA VAL A 354 -13.17 8.07 0.18
C VAL A 354 -13.70 8.37 -1.20
N SER A 355 -13.04 7.86 -2.25
CA SER A 355 -13.48 8.03 -3.62
C SER A 355 -14.60 7.04 -3.99
N GLY A 356 -14.35 5.74 -3.80
CA GLY A 356 -15.29 4.68 -4.22
C GLY A 356 -15.69 4.76 -5.69
N ARG A 357 -14.86 5.35 -6.57
CA ARG A 357 -15.16 5.59 -7.98
C ARG A 357 -14.18 4.90 -8.90
N TYR A 358 -14.71 4.27 -9.95
CA TYR A 358 -13.90 3.54 -10.93
C TYR A 358 -14.21 3.98 -12.35
N THR A 359 -13.17 4.12 -13.18
CA THR A 359 -13.32 4.44 -14.60
C THR A 359 -14.19 3.40 -15.32
N GLY A 360 -15.23 3.86 -15.99
CA GLY A 360 -16.16 3.01 -16.77
C GLY A 360 -17.21 2.27 -15.95
N ILE A 361 -17.14 2.33 -14.60
CA ILE A 361 -18.14 1.74 -13.69
C ILE A 361 -18.91 2.85 -12.97
N GLY A 362 -18.24 3.93 -12.58
CA GLY A 362 -18.81 5.00 -11.79
C GLY A 362 -18.61 4.80 -10.29
N SER A 363 -19.46 5.45 -9.48
CA SER A 363 -19.46 5.33 -8.02
C SER A 363 -20.05 4.00 -7.58
N VAL A 364 -19.43 3.39 -6.56
CA VAL A 364 -19.93 2.20 -5.85
C VAL A 364 -20.29 2.53 -4.39
N LEU A 365 -20.35 3.81 -4.05
CA LEU A 365 -20.88 4.25 -2.77
C LEU A 365 -22.38 3.96 -2.72
N ASP A 366 -22.89 3.61 -1.55
CA ASP A 366 -24.33 3.53 -1.33
C ASP A 366 -24.98 4.92 -1.28
N ASP A 367 -26.31 4.98 -1.18
CA ASP A 367 -27.08 6.24 -1.17
C ASP A 367 -26.72 7.17 0.00
N GLU A 368 -26.10 6.64 1.06
CA GLU A 368 -25.62 7.39 2.24
C GLU A 368 -24.13 7.74 2.16
N GLY A 369 -23.45 7.39 1.06
CA GLY A 369 -22.04 7.66 0.81
C GLY A 369 -21.07 6.65 1.45
N TRP A 370 -21.51 5.47 1.85
CA TRP A 370 -20.65 4.42 2.38
C TRP A 370 -20.01 3.58 1.27
N PHE A 371 -18.73 3.32 1.44
CA PHE A 371 -17.94 2.46 0.55
C PHE A 371 -17.81 1.06 1.16
N PRO A 372 -18.24 -0.02 0.44
CA PRO A 372 -18.03 -1.39 0.85
C PRO A 372 -16.58 -1.80 0.58
N THR A 373 -15.77 -1.96 1.62
CA THR A 373 -14.34 -2.27 1.45
C THR A 373 -14.07 -3.68 0.95
N LYS A 374 -15.02 -4.59 1.12
CA LYS A 374 -14.88 -6.04 0.94
C LYS A 374 -13.91 -6.68 1.93
N ASP A 375 -13.53 -5.98 2.98
CA ASP A 375 -12.78 -6.55 4.09
C ASP A 375 -13.74 -6.99 5.20
N VAL A 376 -13.54 -8.20 5.70
CA VAL A 376 -14.24 -8.71 6.88
C VAL A 376 -13.53 -8.15 8.11
N ALA A 377 -14.27 -7.55 9.02
CA ALA A 377 -13.68 -6.88 10.16
C ALA A 377 -14.56 -7.01 11.44
N THR A 378 -13.91 -6.71 12.57
CA THR A 378 -14.55 -6.59 13.88
C THR A 378 -14.08 -5.28 14.52
N LEU A 379 -15.00 -4.53 15.10
CA LEU A 379 -14.69 -3.33 15.88
C LEU A 379 -14.92 -3.67 17.37
N ASP A 380 -13.91 -3.49 18.22
CA ASP A 380 -14.05 -3.77 19.65
C ASP A 380 -14.72 -2.60 20.40
N GLU A 381 -15.03 -2.81 21.69
CA GLU A 381 -15.66 -1.83 22.58
C GLU A 381 -14.83 -0.54 22.77
N HIS A 382 -13.54 -0.60 22.44
CA HIS A 382 -12.60 0.52 22.54
C HIS A 382 -12.35 1.20 21.18
N GLY A 383 -13.02 0.75 20.10
CA GLY A 383 -12.88 1.30 18.76
C GLY A 383 -11.66 0.81 18.00
N TYR A 384 -10.98 -0.26 18.43
CA TYR A 384 -9.92 -0.90 17.66
C TYR A 384 -10.52 -1.82 16.59
N LEU A 385 -10.01 -1.66 15.37
CA LEU A 385 -10.44 -2.39 14.18
C LEU A 385 -9.52 -3.58 13.90
N TYR A 386 -10.10 -4.76 13.80
CA TYR A 386 -9.40 -6.01 13.47
C TYR A 386 -9.85 -6.49 12.10
N ILE A 387 -8.90 -6.71 11.19
CA ILE A 387 -9.17 -7.17 9.83
C ILE A 387 -9.01 -8.69 9.77
N GLY A 388 -10.10 -9.38 9.50
CA GLY A 388 -10.17 -10.85 9.41
C GLY A 388 -9.90 -11.41 8.01
N GLY A 389 -9.65 -10.55 7.01
CA GLY A 389 -9.38 -10.93 5.62
C GLY A 389 -10.34 -10.29 4.64
N ARG A 390 -10.39 -10.81 3.41
CA ARG A 390 -11.30 -10.35 2.36
C ARG A 390 -12.53 -11.24 2.30
N SER A 391 -13.70 -10.68 2.06
CA SER A 391 -14.92 -11.45 1.83
C SER A 391 -14.78 -12.36 0.59
N ASP A 392 -14.07 -11.88 -0.45
CA ASP A 392 -13.80 -12.62 -1.67
C ASP A 392 -12.81 -13.81 -1.48
N ASP A 393 -12.03 -13.82 -0.41
CA ASP A 393 -11.08 -14.88 -0.07
C ASP A 393 -11.69 -15.93 0.91
N THR A 394 -12.92 -15.69 1.38
CA THR A 394 -13.62 -16.61 2.30
C THR A 394 -13.78 -18.00 1.67
N ILE A 395 -13.35 -19.02 2.41
CA ILE A 395 -13.47 -20.42 1.97
C ILE A 395 -14.84 -20.94 2.38
N ILE A 396 -15.61 -21.42 1.40
CA ILE A 396 -16.93 -22.01 1.66
C ILE A 396 -16.79 -23.53 1.66
N ARG A 397 -16.61 -24.10 2.86
CA ARG A 397 -16.42 -25.54 3.04
C ARG A 397 -17.63 -26.18 3.69
N GLY A 398 -18.32 -27.03 2.94
CA GLY A 398 -19.52 -27.72 3.46
C GLY A 398 -20.61 -26.78 3.95
N GLY A 399 -20.69 -25.56 3.39
CA GLY A 399 -21.66 -24.52 3.79
C GLY A 399 -21.21 -23.65 4.95
N GLU A 400 -20.01 -23.87 5.52
CA GLU A 400 -19.42 -22.97 6.51
C GLU A 400 -18.52 -21.93 5.83
N ASN A 401 -18.66 -20.66 6.22
CA ASN A 401 -17.77 -19.58 5.84
C ASN A 401 -16.52 -19.59 6.75
N ILE A 402 -15.36 -19.81 6.17
CA ILE A 402 -14.08 -19.91 6.87
C ILE A 402 -13.15 -18.78 6.38
N ALA A 403 -12.75 -17.93 7.32
CA ALA A 403 -11.78 -16.88 7.04
C ALA A 403 -10.35 -17.48 7.00
N PRO A 404 -9.62 -17.39 5.88
CA PRO A 404 -8.24 -17.88 5.80
C PRO A 404 -7.33 -17.34 6.89
N ALA A 405 -7.49 -16.06 7.23
CA ALA A 405 -6.68 -15.38 8.22
C ALA A 405 -6.77 -15.97 9.63
N GLU A 406 -7.93 -16.56 10.01
CA GLU A 406 -8.10 -17.22 11.32
C GLU A 406 -7.11 -18.40 11.46
N ILE A 407 -6.90 -19.13 10.37
CA ILE A 407 -5.99 -20.29 10.34
C ILE A 407 -4.54 -19.84 10.19
N GLU A 408 -4.30 -18.82 9.37
CA GLU A 408 -2.98 -18.24 9.16
C GLU A 408 -2.39 -17.66 10.46
N ASP A 409 -3.22 -16.98 11.25
CA ASP A 409 -2.80 -16.40 12.55
C ASP A 409 -2.30 -17.48 13.52
N VAL A 410 -2.94 -18.63 13.52
CA VAL A 410 -2.50 -19.77 14.33
C VAL A 410 -1.23 -20.39 13.75
N LEU A 411 -1.16 -20.60 12.43
CA LEU A 411 -0.01 -21.25 11.80
C LEU A 411 1.28 -20.46 11.97
N VAL A 412 1.25 -19.13 11.89
CA VAL A 412 2.46 -18.29 12.05
C VAL A 412 2.99 -18.24 13.48
N GLU A 413 2.22 -18.67 14.47
CA GLU A 413 2.69 -18.84 15.85
C GLU A 413 3.51 -20.12 16.06
N HIS A 414 3.45 -21.04 15.08
CA HIS A 414 4.22 -22.29 15.18
C HIS A 414 5.70 -22.02 14.92
N PRO A 415 6.64 -22.50 15.78
CA PRO A 415 8.07 -22.15 15.71
C PRO A 415 8.76 -22.57 14.42
N HIS A 416 8.19 -23.53 13.69
CA HIS A 416 8.73 -24.03 12.42
C HIS A 416 8.07 -23.37 11.18
N VAL A 417 7.21 -22.39 11.36
CA VAL A 417 6.54 -21.66 10.26
C VAL A 417 7.12 -20.25 10.18
N ARG A 418 7.69 -19.91 9.02
CA ARG A 418 8.15 -18.54 8.73
C ARG A 418 7.01 -17.69 8.18
N ASP A 419 6.22 -18.27 7.27
CA ASP A 419 5.12 -17.59 6.60
C ASP A 419 4.10 -18.62 6.12
N CYS A 420 2.86 -18.21 5.91
CA CYS A 420 1.84 -19.08 5.35
C CYS A 420 0.73 -18.33 4.63
N ALA A 421 0.03 -19.03 3.76
CA ALA A 421 -1.22 -18.61 3.15
C ALA A 421 -2.22 -19.76 3.15
N VAL A 422 -3.48 -19.47 3.46
CA VAL A 422 -4.55 -20.45 3.43
C VAL A 422 -5.49 -20.14 2.28
N VAL A 423 -5.79 -21.13 1.46
CA VAL A 423 -6.62 -20.99 0.26
C VAL A 423 -7.65 -22.09 0.14
N GLY A 424 -8.72 -21.82 -0.61
CA GLY A 424 -9.85 -22.73 -0.82
C GLY A 424 -9.96 -23.23 -2.27
N PRO A 425 -9.14 -24.19 -2.74
CA PRO A 425 -9.36 -24.81 -4.03
C PRO A 425 -10.67 -25.59 -4.04
N GLU A 426 -11.29 -25.70 -5.24
CA GLU A 426 -12.54 -26.44 -5.43
C GLU A 426 -12.37 -27.93 -5.10
N ASP A 427 -13.41 -28.48 -4.46
CA ASP A 427 -13.50 -29.89 -4.08
C ASP A 427 -14.92 -30.43 -4.39
N PRO A 428 -15.04 -31.61 -5.01
CA PRO A 428 -16.35 -32.16 -5.40
C PRO A 428 -17.26 -32.52 -4.22
N GLU A 429 -16.70 -32.86 -3.04
CA GLU A 429 -17.47 -33.28 -1.86
C GLU A 429 -17.84 -32.08 -0.96
N TRP A 430 -16.89 -31.18 -0.75
CA TRP A 430 -17.02 -30.10 0.23
C TRP A 430 -17.30 -28.72 -0.38
N GLY A 431 -17.33 -28.61 -1.72
CA GLY A 431 -17.37 -27.34 -2.45
C GLY A 431 -15.96 -26.73 -2.53
N GLN A 432 -15.39 -26.45 -1.38
CA GLN A 432 -13.97 -26.05 -1.24
C GLN A 432 -13.34 -26.81 -0.08
N ILE A 433 -12.00 -27.02 -0.16
CA ILE A 433 -11.20 -27.56 0.93
C ILE A 433 -10.20 -26.52 1.42
N ILE A 434 -9.75 -26.67 2.67
CA ILE A 434 -8.76 -25.79 3.28
C ILE A 434 -7.37 -26.30 2.96
N VAL A 435 -6.58 -25.54 2.19
CA VAL A 435 -5.18 -25.86 1.92
C VAL A 435 -4.29 -24.78 2.54
N ALA A 436 -3.42 -25.19 3.47
CA ALA A 436 -2.38 -24.34 4.02
C ALA A 436 -1.11 -24.48 3.17
N VAL A 437 -0.67 -23.37 2.57
CA VAL A 437 0.63 -23.25 1.89
C VAL A 437 1.60 -22.64 2.88
N VAL A 438 2.61 -23.39 3.28
CA VAL A 438 3.51 -23.05 4.38
C VAL A 438 4.93 -22.87 3.90
N VAL A 439 5.58 -21.82 4.35
CA VAL A 439 7.02 -21.59 4.19
C VAL A 439 7.69 -21.93 5.51
N PRO A 440 8.51 -22.99 5.56
CA PRO A 440 9.19 -23.38 6.78
C PRO A 440 10.19 -22.32 7.28
N ALA A 441 10.39 -22.26 8.58
CA ALA A 441 11.47 -21.49 9.17
C ALA A 441 12.83 -22.11 8.79
N ALA A 442 13.86 -21.30 8.67
CA ALA A 442 15.18 -21.75 8.24
C ALA A 442 15.72 -22.86 9.16
N GLY A 443 16.18 -23.96 8.55
CA GLY A 443 16.76 -25.10 9.28
C GLY A 443 15.72 -25.99 9.98
N THR A 444 14.43 -25.83 9.70
CA THR A 444 13.36 -26.70 10.22
C THR A 444 12.75 -27.57 9.13
N ASP A 445 12.13 -28.69 9.54
CA ASP A 445 11.43 -29.62 8.64
C ASP A 445 10.09 -30.02 9.27
N PRO A 446 9.09 -29.10 9.29
CA PRO A 446 7.79 -29.39 9.89
C PRO A 446 7.05 -30.47 9.09
N GLN A 447 6.35 -31.36 9.82
CA GLN A 447 5.50 -32.35 9.17
C GLN A 447 4.08 -31.81 9.00
N PRO A 448 3.37 -32.14 7.91
CA PRO A 448 2.00 -31.68 7.68
C PRO A 448 1.05 -31.95 8.85
N GLU A 449 1.15 -33.15 9.46
CA GLU A 449 0.28 -33.54 10.57
C GLU A 449 0.55 -32.73 11.84
N ASP A 450 1.81 -32.36 12.12
CA ASP A 450 2.16 -31.53 13.28
C ASP A 450 1.49 -30.15 13.19
N LEU A 451 1.49 -29.54 12.01
CA LEU A 451 0.87 -28.26 11.75
C LEU A 451 -0.67 -28.36 11.82
N ARG A 452 -1.23 -29.44 11.29
CA ARG A 452 -2.68 -29.70 11.38
C ARG A 452 -3.13 -29.90 12.81
N ASP A 453 -2.37 -30.65 13.60
CA ASP A 453 -2.65 -30.87 15.02
C ASP A 453 -2.50 -29.59 15.83
N PHE A 454 -1.51 -28.75 15.50
CA PHE A 454 -1.34 -27.45 16.12
C PHE A 454 -2.54 -26.53 15.89
N VAL A 455 -3.06 -26.46 14.65
CA VAL A 455 -4.28 -25.70 14.33
C VAL A 455 -5.49 -26.31 15.06
N ARG A 456 -5.62 -27.64 15.04
CA ARG A 456 -6.76 -28.33 15.68
C ARG A 456 -6.81 -28.12 17.20
N ALA A 457 -5.66 -27.95 17.83
CA ALA A 457 -5.57 -27.69 19.27
C ALA A 457 -6.05 -26.29 19.66
N GLN A 458 -5.99 -25.33 18.74
CA GLN A 458 -6.34 -23.92 19.02
C GLN A 458 -7.67 -23.51 18.40
N LEU A 459 -8.05 -24.12 17.27
CA LEU A 459 -9.30 -23.84 16.56
C LEU A 459 -10.21 -25.07 16.53
N ARG A 460 -11.46 -24.86 16.07
CA ARG A 460 -12.41 -25.97 15.88
C ARG A 460 -11.93 -26.90 14.77
N GLY A 461 -12.34 -28.16 14.81
CA GLY A 461 -11.97 -29.17 13.82
C GLY A 461 -12.29 -28.78 12.37
N SER A 462 -13.37 -28.02 12.15
CA SER A 462 -13.75 -27.51 10.83
C SER A 462 -12.75 -26.47 10.25
N ARG A 463 -11.85 -25.91 11.08
CA ARG A 463 -10.77 -24.98 10.68
C ARG A 463 -9.43 -25.66 10.44
N THR A 464 -9.35 -26.98 10.70
CA THR A 464 -8.12 -27.74 10.46
C THR A 464 -7.89 -27.84 8.95
N PRO A 465 -6.70 -27.48 8.44
CA PRO A 465 -6.38 -27.66 7.01
C PRO A 465 -6.57 -29.11 6.56
N ASP A 466 -7.25 -29.30 5.44
CA ASP A 466 -7.39 -30.63 4.82
C ASP A 466 -6.05 -31.09 4.26
N ARG A 467 -5.23 -30.12 3.77
CA ARG A 467 -3.91 -30.37 3.20
C ARG A 467 -2.92 -29.27 3.58
N VAL A 468 -1.65 -29.65 3.79
CA VAL A 468 -0.52 -28.73 3.96
C VAL A 468 0.45 -28.95 2.80
N VAL A 469 0.88 -27.85 2.17
CA VAL A 469 1.83 -27.84 1.06
C VAL A 469 2.99 -26.92 1.44
N PHE A 470 4.23 -27.40 1.27
CA PHE A 470 5.42 -26.60 1.58
C PHE A 470 5.96 -25.90 0.34
N ARG A 471 6.48 -24.70 0.54
CA ARG A 471 7.16 -23.89 -0.48
C ARG A 471 8.32 -23.12 0.14
N ASP A 472 9.28 -22.73 -0.70
CA ASP A 472 10.41 -21.90 -0.29
C ASP A 472 9.97 -20.44 -0.07
N GLU A 473 8.96 -19.97 -0.85
CA GLU A 473 8.38 -18.64 -0.75
C GLU A 473 6.90 -18.62 -1.21
N LEU A 474 6.14 -17.63 -0.74
CA LEU A 474 4.78 -17.38 -1.22
C LEU A 474 4.82 -16.47 -2.45
N PRO A 475 3.96 -16.69 -3.45
CA PRO A 475 3.80 -15.75 -4.56
C PRO A 475 3.17 -14.45 -4.03
N THR A 476 3.89 -13.35 -4.18
CA THR A 476 3.43 -12.03 -3.71
C THR A 476 3.49 -10.99 -4.82
N ASN A 477 2.65 -9.97 -4.73
CA ASN A 477 2.80 -8.79 -5.55
C ASN A 477 3.91 -7.87 -5.00
N ALA A 478 4.16 -6.74 -5.66
CA ALA A 478 5.21 -5.79 -5.27
C ALA A 478 5.01 -5.11 -3.91
N THR A 479 3.81 -5.18 -3.32
CA THR A 479 3.50 -4.71 -1.96
C THR A 479 3.52 -5.84 -0.93
N GLY A 480 4.00 -7.03 -1.30
CA GLY A 480 4.05 -8.19 -0.40
C GLY A 480 2.69 -8.85 -0.15
N LYS A 481 1.64 -8.47 -0.89
CA LYS A 481 0.34 -9.13 -0.79
C LYS A 481 0.37 -10.47 -1.50
N VAL A 482 -0.01 -11.55 -0.80
CA VAL A 482 -0.07 -12.91 -1.36
C VAL A 482 -1.05 -12.98 -2.53
N LEU A 483 -0.60 -13.58 -3.63
CA LEU A 483 -1.38 -13.84 -4.84
C LEU A 483 -2.18 -15.16 -4.68
N ARG A 484 -3.23 -15.14 -3.84
CA ARG A 484 -4.02 -16.34 -3.48
C ARG A 484 -4.61 -17.03 -4.69
N ARG A 485 -5.03 -16.27 -5.71
CA ARG A 485 -5.59 -16.84 -6.95
C ARG A 485 -4.58 -17.72 -7.68
N ASP A 486 -3.31 -17.32 -7.72
CA ASP A 486 -2.26 -18.10 -8.37
C ASP A 486 -2.06 -19.42 -7.62
N LEU A 487 -2.06 -19.37 -6.28
CA LEU A 487 -2.03 -20.55 -5.43
C LEU A 487 -3.22 -21.48 -5.68
N VAL A 488 -4.45 -20.94 -5.72
CA VAL A 488 -5.65 -21.74 -6.02
C VAL A 488 -5.57 -22.39 -7.41
N SER A 489 -5.15 -21.62 -8.43
CA SER A 489 -5.04 -22.12 -9.80
C SER A 489 -4.04 -23.30 -9.91
N GLU A 490 -2.87 -23.15 -9.29
CA GLU A 490 -1.84 -24.18 -9.27
C GLU A 490 -2.29 -25.44 -8.52
N LEU A 491 -2.90 -25.27 -7.34
CA LEU A 491 -3.36 -26.38 -6.50
C LEU A 491 -4.54 -27.14 -7.13
N SER A 492 -5.39 -26.44 -7.88
CA SER A 492 -6.48 -27.07 -8.65
C SER A 492 -5.98 -27.82 -9.88
N SER A 493 -4.92 -27.35 -10.53
CA SER A 493 -4.29 -28.05 -11.67
C SER A 493 -3.53 -29.29 -11.24
N ALA A 494 -2.80 -29.24 -10.13
CA ALA A 494 -2.07 -30.38 -9.57
C ALA A 494 -3.00 -31.52 -9.11
N ALA A 495 -4.26 -31.23 -8.78
CA ALA A 495 -5.26 -32.26 -8.44
C ALA A 495 -5.82 -32.99 -9.66
N LYS A 496 -5.56 -32.52 -10.88
CA LYS A 496 -6.07 -33.10 -12.15
C LYS A 496 -5.06 -33.98 -12.88
N GLU A 497 -3.79 -34.01 -12.44
CA GLU A 497 -2.81 -34.95 -12.99
C GLU A 497 -3.01 -36.32 -12.30
N PRO A 498 -3.37 -37.41 -13.04
CA PRO A 498 -3.45 -38.75 -12.46
C PRO A 498 -2.04 -39.23 -12.10
N ALA A 499 -1.91 -39.83 -10.90
CA ALA A 499 -0.70 -40.45 -10.39
C ALA A 499 -0.20 -41.60 -11.30
#